data_2aa5b2569732308b5aadf07367c7390b
#
_entry.id   2aa5b2569732308b5aadf07367c7390b
#
_cell.length_a   1.000
_cell.length_b   1.000
_cell.length_c   1.000
_cell.angle_alpha   90.00
_cell.angle_beta   90.00
_cell.angle_gamma   90.00
#
_symmetry.space_group_name_H-M   'P 1'
#
loop_
_entity.id
_entity.type
_entity.pdbx_description
1 polymer ?
#
loop_
_entity_poly.entity_id
_entity_poly.type
_entity_poly.pdbx_seq_one_letter_code
_entity_poly.pdbx_strand_id
1 'polypeptide(L)'
;MDINGTSAIVTGGASGIGEASARQLAARGAKVVIADLNDERGNAVADELGGAFCHVDVTNVDEVIAAVETAKEMGPLRAVVNSAGIGAASRTIGKDGSYDSAFNLDYWRKVIDINLTGTFNVIWLAATAMGQTEPLESGERGSIVNMASVAAFDGQIGQAAYSASKGGVVGMTLPIARDLAVVGIRVNTIAPGLIDTPIYGEGEGSEAFKANLAKDVLFPKRLGTADELASMVVELVTNSYMNAQTIRVDGGARLNPK
;
A
#
# COMPACT_ATOMS: atom_id res chain seq x y z
N MET A 1 -3.16 13.69 14.08
CA MET A 1 -1.71 13.90 14.26
C MET A 1 -1.22 14.94 13.25
N ASP A 2 -0.45 15.93 13.68
CA ASP A 2 0.30 16.80 12.78
C ASP A 2 1.59 16.06 12.36
N ILE A 3 1.90 16.10 11.05
CA ILE A 3 3.07 15.44 10.46
C ILE A 3 4.13 16.43 9.97
N ASN A 4 3.93 17.73 10.17
CA ASN A 4 4.90 18.74 9.76
C ASN A 4 6.24 18.54 10.50
N GLY A 5 7.34 18.53 9.77
CA GLY A 5 8.68 18.29 10.30
C GLY A 5 9.00 16.86 10.74
N THR A 6 8.06 15.92 10.57
CA THR A 6 8.26 14.49 10.85
C THR A 6 8.70 13.73 9.61
N SER A 7 9.13 12.49 9.74
CA SER A 7 9.41 11.65 8.58
C SER A 7 8.29 10.64 8.29
N ALA A 8 8.21 10.24 7.02
CA ALA A 8 7.30 9.22 6.53
C ALA A 8 8.03 8.26 5.57
N ILE A 9 7.63 6.99 5.56
CA ILE A 9 8.09 6.00 4.57
C ILE A 9 6.91 5.63 3.67
N VAL A 10 7.13 5.62 2.37
CA VAL A 10 6.14 5.14 1.39
C VAL A 10 6.77 4.05 0.54
N THR A 11 6.34 2.80 0.72
CA THR A 11 6.77 1.70 -0.13
C THR A 11 5.96 1.68 -1.43
N GLY A 12 6.57 1.29 -2.55
CA GLY A 12 5.97 1.48 -3.87
C GLY A 12 5.77 2.96 -4.20
N GLY A 13 6.64 3.83 -3.65
CA GLY A 13 6.50 5.28 -3.69
C GLY A 13 6.90 5.92 -5.02
N ALA A 14 7.48 5.18 -5.95
CA ALA A 14 7.90 5.69 -7.25
C ALA A 14 6.77 5.82 -8.27
N SER A 15 5.56 5.33 -7.98
CA SER A 15 4.45 5.37 -8.94
C SER A 15 3.07 5.27 -8.29
N GLY A 16 2.03 5.58 -9.05
CA GLY A 16 0.63 5.32 -8.73
C GLY A 16 0.17 5.85 -7.37
N ILE A 17 -0.49 5.00 -6.58
CA ILE A 17 -1.04 5.37 -5.27
C ILE A 17 0.08 5.74 -4.29
N GLY A 18 1.21 5.03 -4.34
CA GLY A 18 2.38 5.33 -3.49
C GLY A 18 2.93 6.72 -3.77
N GLU A 19 3.21 7.05 -5.02
CA GLU A 19 3.69 8.38 -5.43
C GLU A 19 2.72 9.50 -5.03
N ALA A 20 1.42 9.33 -5.32
CA ALA A 20 0.41 10.31 -4.93
C ALA A 20 0.34 10.49 -3.40
N SER A 21 0.47 9.40 -2.64
CA SER A 21 0.51 9.46 -1.17
C SER A 21 1.74 10.20 -0.67
N ALA A 22 2.91 9.93 -1.25
CA ALA A 22 4.16 10.61 -0.91
C ALA A 22 4.04 12.12 -1.15
N ARG A 23 3.51 12.52 -2.30
CA ARG A 23 3.27 13.93 -2.66
C ARG A 23 2.35 14.64 -1.65
N GLN A 24 1.25 14.01 -1.30
CA GLN A 24 0.29 14.61 -0.37
C GLN A 24 0.80 14.67 1.08
N LEU A 25 1.64 13.71 1.51
CA LEU A 25 2.31 13.78 2.80
C LEU A 25 3.39 14.87 2.83
N ALA A 26 4.21 14.97 1.77
CA ALA A 26 5.21 16.02 1.63
C ALA A 26 4.58 17.42 1.59
N ALA A 27 3.45 17.59 0.90
CA ALA A 27 2.71 18.86 0.87
C ALA A 27 2.20 19.30 2.28
N ARG A 28 2.17 18.38 3.25
CA ARG A 28 1.85 18.66 4.66
C ARG A 28 3.09 18.78 5.55
N GLY A 29 4.27 18.91 4.95
CA GLY A 29 5.52 19.13 5.64
C GLY A 29 6.21 17.86 6.16
N ALA A 30 5.74 16.67 5.81
CA ALA A 30 6.47 15.45 6.10
C ALA A 30 7.69 15.31 5.20
N LYS A 31 8.81 14.84 5.75
CA LYS A 31 10.00 14.44 5.01
C LYS A 31 9.83 12.99 4.57
N VAL A 32 9.69 12.74 3.28
CA VAL A 32 9.29 11.42 2.77
C VAL A 32 10.49 10.62 2.28
N VAL A 33 10.60 9.37 2.73
CA VAL A 33 11.45 8.35 2.15
C VAL A 33 10.64 7.57 1.12
N ILE A 34 11.06 7.63 -0.13
CA ILE A 34 10.53 6.84 -1.24
C ILE A 34 11.25 5.50 -1.24
N ALA A 35 10.55 4.42 -0.92
CA ALA A 35 11.08 3.07 -0.91
C ALA A 35 10.51 2.27 -2.09
N ASP A 36 11.34 1.98 -3.10
CA ASP A 36 10.89 1.35 -4.34
C ASP A 36 12.04 0.54 -4.99
N LEU A 37 11.69 -0.34 -5.93
CA LEU A 37 12.66 -1.06 -6.76
C LEU A 37 13.13 -0.24 -7.97
N ASN A 38 12.40 0.79 -8.35
CA ASN A 38 12.71 1.62 -9.51
C ASN A 38 13.57 2.82 -9.10
N ASP A 39 14.89 2.66 -9.22
CA ASP A 39 15.88 3.66 -8.81
C ASP A 39 15.71 5.00 -9.56
N GLU A 40 15.51 4.96 -10.87
CA GLU A 40 15.41 6.16 -11.69
C GLU A 40 14.19 6.98 -11.28
N ARG A 41 13.03 6.34 -11.25
CA ARG A 41 11.77 7.01 -10.92
C ARG A 41 11.71 7.40 -9.45
N GLY A 42 12.21 6.53 -8.56
CA GLY A 42 12.24 6.77 -7.11
C GLY A 42 13.10 7.97 -6.74
N ASN A 43 14.30 8.09 -7.32
CA ASN A 43 15.16 9.25 -7.14
C ASN A 43 14.49 10.53 -7.67
N ALA A 44 13.91 10.50 -8.87
CA ALA A 44 13.22 11.66 -9.44
C ALA A 44 12.08 12.17 -8.54
N VAL A 45 11.26 11.26 -7.97
CA VAL A 45 10.19 11.64 -7.04
C VAL A 45 10.76 12.17 -5.72
N ALA A 46 11.79 11.55 -5.17
CA ALA A 46 12.44 11.98 -3.93
C ALA A 46 13.05 13.38 -4.08
N ASP A 47 13.78 13.64 -5.16
CA ASP A 47 14.38 14.95 -5.46
C ASP A 47 13.33 16.04 -5.57
N GLU A 48 12.23 15.77 -6.29
CA GLU A 48 11.12 16.72 -6.45
C GLU A 48 10.46 17.08 -5.10
N LEU A 49 10.36 16.12 -4.19
CA LEU A 49 9.74 16.30 -2.88
C LEU A 49 10.71 16.82 -1.81
N GLY A 50 11.99 16.93 -2.10
CA GLY A 50 13.03 17.22 -1.11
C GLY A 50 13.14 16.12 -0.05
N GLY A 51 12.84 14.89 -0.44
CA GLY A 51 12.89 13.67 0.36
C GLY A 51 14.16 12.86 0.16
N ALA A 52 14.09 11.57 0.46
CA ALA A 52 15.16 10.60 0.19
C ALA A 52 14.60 9.40 -0.59
N PHE A 53 15.46 8.77 -1.39
CA PHE A 53 15.17 7.50 -2.04
C PHE A 53 15.96 6.37 -1.38
N CYS A 54 15.32 5.22 -1.19
CA CYS A 54 15.97 3.97 -0.83
C CYS A 54 15.52 2.87 -1.81
N HIS A 55 16.47 2.15 -2.41
CA HIS A 55 16.15 0.92 -3.13
C HIS A 55 15.66 -0.12 -2.12
N VAL A 56 14.43 -0.59 -2.27
CA VAL A 56 13.80 -1.52 -1.31
C VAL A 56 12.99 -2.59 -2.01
N ASP A 57 13.45 -3.83 -1.91
CA ASP A 57 12.58 -5.00 -1.99
C ASP A 57 11.98 -5.23 -0.60
N VAL A 58 10.66 -5.10 -0.46
CA VAL A 58 9.98 -5.27 0.83
C VAL A 58 10.12 -6.69 1.42
N THR A 59 10.55 -7.66 0.62
CA THR A 59 10.86 -9.02 1.07
C THR A 59 12.26 -9.12 1.68
N ASN A 60 13.12 -8.13 1.46
CA ASN A 60 14.47 -8.03 2.01
C ASN A 60 14.49 -7.18 3.28
N VAL A 61 14.63 -7.83 4.42
CA VAL A 61 14.60 -7.19 5.75
C VAL A 61 15.69 -6.12 5.90
N ASP A 62 16.89 -6.35 5.37
CA ASP A 62 18.02 -5.43 5.51
C ASP A 62 17.80 -4.13 4.72
N GLU A 63 17.17 -4.21 3.54
CA GLU A 63 16.83 -3.04 2.74
C GLU A 63 15.70 -2.22 3.41
N VAL A 64 14.72 -2.89 4.02
CA VAL A 64 13.69 -2.21 4.81
C VAL A 64 14.28 -1.52 6.04
N ILE A 65 15.23 -2.16 6.74
CA ILE A 65 15.96 -1.54 7.86
C ILE A 65 16.68 -0.28 7.38
N ALA A 66 17.38 -0.32 6.25
CA ALA A 66 18.07 0.84 5.70
C ALA A 66 17.12 2.03 5.44
N ALA A 67 15.95 1.77 4.88
CA ALA A 67 14.93 2.80 4.67
C ALA A 67 14.39 3.37 6.00
N VAL A 68 14.20 2.52 7.02
CA VAL A 68 13.77 2.96 8.35
C VAL A 68 14.83 3.85 9.01
N GLU A 69 16.12 3.46 8.94
CA GLU A 69 17.20 4.28 9.48
C GLU A 69 17.32 5.62 8.73
N THR A 70 17.23 5.62 7.39
CA THR A 70 17.16 6.86 6.62
C THR A 70 16.01 7.78 7.09
N ALA A 71 14.83 7.22 7.33
CA ALA A 71 13.70 8.01 7.82
C ALA A 71 13.96 8.60 9.21
N LYS A 72 14.62 7.86 10.12
CA LYS A 72 15.00 8.33 11.46
C LYS A 72 15.99 9.50 11.40
N GLU A 73 16.93 9.49 10.45
CA GLU A 73 17.87 10.61 10.24
C GLU A 73 17.17 11.88 9.76
N MET A 74 16.07 11.75 9.00
CA MET A 74 15.31 12.89 8.50
C MET A 74 14.40 13.52 9.56
N GLY A 75 14.02 12.77 10.60
CA GLY A 75 13.14 13.24 11.68
C GLY A 75 12.43 12.08 12.40
N PRO A 76 11.58 12.38 13.39
CA PRO A 76 10.81 11.33 14.05
C PRO A 76 9.89 10.63 13.05
N LEU A 77 10.03 9.31 12.87
CA LEU A 77 9.17 8.54 11.98
C LEU A 77 7.75 8.47 12.55
N ARG A 78 6.78 9.04 11.83
CA ARG A 78 5.38 9.15 12.27
C ARG A 78 4.38 8.52 11.32
N ALA A 79 4.73 8.34 10.05
CA ALA A 79 3.81 7.78 9.07
C ALA A 79 4.48 6.70 8.23
N VAL A 80 3.74 5.63 7.94
CA VAL A 80 4.14 4.60 6.97
C VAL A 80 2.96 4.30 6.06
N VAL A 81 3.24 4.25 4.76
CA VAL A 81 2.29 3.84 3.74
C VAL A 81 2.83 2.62 3.02
N ASN A 82 2.20 1.47 3.23
CA ASN A 82 2.55 0.23 2.56
C ASN A 82 1.77 0.12 1.24
N SER A 83 2.37 0.61 0.14
CA SER A 83 1.77 0.58 -1.20
C SER A 83 2.51 -0.34 -2.18
N ALA A 84 3.66 -0.88 -1.81
CA ALA A 84 4.36 -1.88 -2.62
C ALA A 84 3.51 -3.15 -2.79
N GLY A 85 3.45 -3.66 -4.01
CA GLY A 85 2.73 -4.89 -4.30
C GLY A 85 2.63 -5.17 -5.80
N ILE A 86 2.28 -6.41 -6.12
CA ILE A 86 2.07 -6.87 -7.50
C ILE A 86 0.67 -7.38 -7.69
N GLY A 87 0.12 -7.16 -8.89
CA GLY A 87 -1.08 -7.84 -9.36
C GLY A 87 -0.78 -9.30 -9.70
N ALA A 88 -1.79 -10.16 -9.59
CA ALA A 88 -1.67 -11.55 -9.99
C ALA A 88 -2.98 -12.06 -10.56
N ALA A 89 -2.89 -12.71 -11.72
CA ALA A 89 -4.03 -13.37 -12.35
C ALA A 89 -3.58 -14.70 -12.97
N SER A 90 -3.99 -15.81 -12.36
CA SER A 90 -3.80 -17.16 -12.87
C SER A 90 -4.88 -18.07 -12.31
N ARG A 91 -5.48 -18.90 -13.16
CA ARG A 91 -6.53 -19.85 -12.73
C ARG A 91 -5.94 -20.94 -11.85
N THR A 92 -6.75 -21.47 -10.94
CA THR A 92 -6.36 -22.58 -10.07
C THR A 92 -5.98 -23.83 -10.89
N ILE A 93 -6.72 -24.10 -11.96
CA ILE A 93 -6.43 -25.14 -12.95
C ILE A 93 -6.73 -24.62 -14.37
N GLY A 94 -6.07 -25.15 -15.37
CA GLY A 94 -6.42 -24.95 -16.77
C GLY A 94 -7.68 -25.69 -17.18
N LYS A 95 -8.18 -25.40 -18.39
CA LYS A 95 -9.41 -26.01 -18.92
C LYS A 95 -9.28 -27.51 -19.20
N ASP A 96 -8.07 -27.99 -19.46
CA ASP A 96 -7.75 -29.39 -19.70
C ASP A 96 -7.71 -30.25 -18.43
N GLY A 97 -7.72 -29.63 -17.26
CA GLY A 97 -7.70 -30.30 -15.96
C GLY A 97 -6.41 -31.08 -15.65
N SER A 98 -5.33 -30.82 -16.40
CA SER A 98 -4.04 -31.47 -16.19
C SER A 98 -3.24 -30.79 -15.06
N TYR A 99 -2.32 -31.53 -14.43
CA TYR A 99 -1.37 -30.94 -13.47
C TYR A 99 -0.45 -29.92 -14.11
N ASP A 100 -0.13 -30.05 -15.40
CA ASP A 100 0.74 -29.13 -16.14
C ASP A 100 0.08 -27.76 -16.36
N SER A 101 -1.25 -27.71 -16.36
CA SER A 101 -2.05 -26.49 -16.46
C SER A 101 -2.47 -25.92 -15.10
N ALA A 102 -2.07 -26.56 -14.00
CA ALA A 102 -2.37 -26.10 -12.66
C ALA A 102 -1.62 -24.83 -12.30
N PHE A 103 -2.10 -24.12 -11.27
CA PHE A 103 -1.49 -22.89 -10.78
C PHE A 103 -0.02 -23.11 -10.38
N ASN A 104 0.87 -22.24 -10.84
CA ASN A 104 2.28 -22.29 -10.48
C ASN A 104 2.48 -21.86 -9.02
N LEU A 105 2.97 -22.78 -8.20
CA LEU A 105 3.12 -22.55 -6.74
C LEU A 105 4.23 -21.53 -6.43
N ASP A 106 5.26 -21.41 -7.26
CA ASP A 106 6.30 -20.38 -7.04
C ASP A 106 5.76 -18.98 -7.34
N TYR A 107 4.85 -18.86 -8.31
CA TYR A 107 4.14 -17.61 -8.53
C TYR A 107 3.21 -17.26 -7.35
N TRP A 108 2.53 -18.27 -6.77
CA TRP A 108 1.76 -18.09 -5.53
C TRP A 108 2.63 -17.53 -4.41
N ARG A 109 3.77 -18.19 -4.13
CA ARG A 109 4.71 -17.78 -3.09
C ARG A 109 5.16 -16.35 -3.31
N LYS A 110 5.58 -16.00 -4.53
CA LYS A 110 6.01 -14.65 -4.89
C LYS A 110 4.94 -13.60 -4.56
N VAL A 111 3.67 -13.87 -4.88
CA VAL A 111 2.57 -12.93 -4.59
C VAL A 111 2.36 -12.76 -3.08
N ILE A 112 2.36 -13.87 -2.33
CA ILE A 112 2.24 -13.83 -0.87
C ILE A 112 3.44 -13.12 -0.25
N ASP A 113 4.65 -13.44 -0.68
CA ASP A 113 5.87 -12.86 -0.11
C ASP A 113 5.92 -11.35 -0.31
N ILE A 114 5.62 -10.85 -1.50
CA ILE A 114 5.65 -9.40 -1.76
C ILE A 114 4.46 -8.71 -1.07
N ASN A 115 3.23 -9.15 -1.34
CA ASN A 115 2.04 -8.39 -0.96
C ASN A 115 1.69 -8.51 0.52
N LEU A 116 1.99 -9.63 1.16
CA LEU A 116 1.62 -9.91 2.55
C LEU A 116 2.83 -9.90 3.47
N THR A 117 3.81 -10.77 3.23
CA THR A 117 5.00 -10.86 4.07
C THR A 117 5.81 -9.55 4.01
N GLY A 118 6.00 -8.99 2.81
CA GLY A 118 6.69 -7.71 2.63
C GLY A 118 5.97 -6.55 3.33
N THR A 119 4.64 -6.48 3.24
CA THR A 119 3.86 -5.51 4.03
C THR A 119 4.10 -5.67 5.52
N PHE A 120 4.12 -6.90 6.03
CA PHE A 120 4.37 -7.16 7.44
C PHE A 120 5.81 -6.82 7.85
N ASN A 121 6.81 -7.08 7.00
CA ASN A 121 8.21 -6.69 7.25
C ASN A 121 8.33 -5.18 7.52
N VAL A 122 7.70 -4.37 6.67
CA VAL A 122 7.73 -2.92 6.87
C VAL A 122 6.97 -2.50 8.14
N ILE A 123 5.84 -3.15 8.45
CA ILE A 123 5.05 -2.83 9.66
C ILE A 123 5.88 -3.01 10.92
N TRP A 124 6.45 -4.21 11.14
CA TRP A 124 7.13 -4.49 12.41
C TRP A 124 8.43 -3.70 12.57
N LEU A 125 9.19 -3.48 11.48
CA LEU A 125 10.42 -2.68 11.51
C LEU A 125 10.13 -1.21 11.78
N ALA A 126 9.19 -0.62 11.04
CA ALA A 126 8.81 0.77 11.25
C ALA A 126 8.13 1.00 12.61
N ALA A 127 7.28 0.08 13.07
CA ALA A 127 6.66 0.17 14.38
C ALA A 127 7.71 0.12 15.50
N THR A 128 8.78 -0.67 15.34
CA THR A 128 9.91 -0.69 16.28
C THR A 128 10.58 0.68 16.37
N ALA A 129 10.84 1.33 15.24
CA ALA A 129 11.41 2.67 15.19
C ALA A 129 10.46 3.73 15.77
N MET A 130 9.18 3.70 15.37
CA MET A 130 8.14 4.60 15.91
C MET A 130 8.01 4.46 17.43
N GLY A 131 8.06 3.24 17.96
CA GLY A 131 7.97 2.97 19.40
C GLY A 131 9.08 3.61 20.23
N GLN A 132 10.21 3.93 19.60
CA GLN A 132 11.36 4.61 20.22
C GLN A 132 11.25 6.15 20.17
N THR A 133 10.29 6.71 19.44
CA THR A 133 10.09 8.16 19.38
C THR A 133 9.38 8.66 20.64
N GLU A 134 9.62 9.92 21.01
CA GLU A 134 8.82 10.56 22.07
C GLU A 134 7.34 10.61 21.65
N PRO A 135 6.41 10.25 22.55
CA PRO A 135 4.99 10.34 22.24
C PRO A 135 4.56 11.81 22.08
N LEU A 136 3.58 12.04 21.23
CA LEU A 136 2.87 13.32 21.21
C LEU A 136 2.05 13.50 22.50
N GLU A 137 1.51 14.70 22.74
CA GLU A 137 0.68 14.99 23.91
C GLU A 137 -0.51 14.01 24.06
N SER A 138 -1.06 13.53 22.93
CA SER A 138 -2.11 12.51 22.89
C SER A 138 -1.64 11.09 23.27
N GLY A 139 -0.34 10.86 23.44
CA GLY A 139 0.27 9.53 23.57
C GLY A 139 0.56 8.85 22.23
N GLU A 140 0.19 9.46 21.12
CA GLU A 140 0.37 8.90 19.78
C GLU A 140 1.85 8.97 19.35
N ARG A 141 2.34 7.88 18.72
CA ARG A 141 3.68 7.81 18.13
C ARG A 141 3.70 7.70 16.63
N GLY A 142 2.59 7.25 16.03
CA GLY A 142 2.54 7.14 14.57
C GLY A 142 1.30 6.46 14.01
N SER A 143 1.24 6.43 12.69
CA SER A 143 0.17 5.81 11.94
C SER A 143 0.72 5.01 10.77
N ILE A 144 0.23 3.78 10.60
CA ILE A 144 0.56 2.87 9.50
C ILE A 144 -0.69 2.67 8.65
N VAL A 145 -0.57 2.90 7.35
CA VAL A 145 -1.64 2.71 6.36
C VAL A 145 -1.22 1.65 5.35
N ASN A 146 -1.98 0.58 5.25
CA ASN A 146 -1.71 -0.53 4.33
C ASN A 146 -2.64 -0.49 3.13
N MET A 147 -2.13 -0.89 1.94
CA MET A 147 -2.95 -1.06 0.74
C MET A 147 -3.34 -2.53 0.56
N ALA A 148 -4.62 -2.82 0.84
CA ALA A 148 -5.26 -4.06 0.43
C ALA A 148 -5.77 -3.96 -1.02
N SER A 149 -6.99 -4.41 -1.28
CA SER A 149 -7.75 -4.29 -2.53
C SER A 149 -9.20 -4.69 -2.26
N VAL A 150 -10.13 -4.21 -3.08
CA VAL A 150 -11.49 -4.80 -3.14
C VAL A 150 -11.47 -6.28 -3.49
N ALA A 151 -10.42 -6.76 -4.16
CA ALA A 151 -10.21 -8.19 -4.43
C ALA A 151 -10.06 -9.04 -3.15
N ALA A 152 -9.80 -8.44 -1.99
CA ALA A 152 -9.86 -9.12 -0.70
C ALA A 152 -11.29 -9.61 -0.36
N PHE A 153 -12.31 -9.01 -0.95
CA PHE A 153 -13.74 -9.28 -0.71
C PHE A 153 -14.43 -9.83 -1.95
N ASP A 154 -14.15 -9.25 -3.11
CA ASP A 154 -14.85 -9.48 -4.37
C ASP A 154 -13.90 -10.06 -5.43
N GLY A 155 -13.04 -11.03 -5.08
CA GLY A 155 -12.04 -11.61 -5.98
C GLY A 155 -12.63 -12.20 -7.26
N GLN A 156 -11.95 -11.96 -8.39
CA GLN A 156 -12.34 -12.43 -9.72
C GLN A 156 -11.68 -13.76 -10.08
N ILE A 157 -12.11 -14.35 -11.19
CA ILE A 157 -11.47 -15.54 -11.74
C ILE A 157 -9.97 -15.29 -11.96
N GLY A 158 -9.13 -16.17 -11.43
CA GLY A 158 -7.67 -16.08 -11.52
C GLY A 158 -7.02 -15.29 -10.37
N GLN A 159 -7.77 -14.65 -9.49
CA GLN A 159 -7.21 -13.80 -8.42
C GLN A 159 -6.96 -14.54 -7.10
N ALA A 160 -6.94 -15.88 -7.07
CA ALA A 160 -6.82 -16.63 -5.80
C ALA A 160 -5.61 -16.17 -4.95
N ALA A 161 -4.40 -16.10 -5.53
CA ALA A 161 -3.19 -15.66 -4.83
C ALA A 161 -3.27 -14.18 -4.42
N TYR A 162 -3.74 -13.32 -5.34
CA TYR A 162 -3.90 -11.90 -5.08
C TYR A 162 -4.92 -11.63 -3.97
N SER A 163 -6.11 -12.23 -4.08
CA SER A 163 -7.17 -12.12 -3.06
C SER A 163 -6.74 -12.67 -1.71
N ALA A 164 -6.00 -13.80 -1.68
CA ALA A 164 -5.44 -14.34 -0.45
C ALA A 164 -4.44 -13.36 0.20
N SER A 165 -3.52 -12.80 -0.59
CA SER A 165 -2.55 -11.83 -0.08
C SER A 165 -3.23 -10.57 0.48
N LYS A 166 -4.18 -9.99 -0.27
CA LYS A 166 -4.89 -8.77 0.14
C LYS A 166 -5.93 -9.03 1.24
N GLY A 167 -6.54 -10.22 1.27
CA GLY A 167 -7.34 -10.70 2.40
C GLY A 167 -6.51 -10.87 3.67
N GLY A 168 -5.26 -11.35 3.55
CA GLY A 168 -4.29 -11.41 4.65
C GLY A 168 -3.97 -10.03 5.22
N VAL A 169 -3.76 -9.01 4.37
CA VAL A 169 -3.55 -7.62 4.81
C VAL A 169 -4.76 -7.09 5.58
N VAL A 170 -5.98 -7.37 5.11
CA VAL A 170 -7.22 -7.02 5.85
C VAL A 170 -7.27 -7.75 7.19
N GLY A 171 -7.01 -9.08 7.19
CA GLY A 171 -7.08 -9.92 8.39
C GLY A 171 -6.09 -9.52 9.48
N MET A 172 -4.87 -9.11 9.12
CA MET A 172 -3.85 -8.68 10.08
C MET A 172 -4.03 -7.27 10.63
N THR A 173 -4.91 -6.45 10.04
CA THR A 173 -5.09 -5.04 10.44
C THR A 173 -5.49 -4.89 11.90
N LEU A 174 -6.56 -5.56 12.33
CA LEU A 174 -7.07 -5.45 13.69
C LEU A 174 -6.10 -6.04 14.74
N PRO A 175 -5.55 -7.26 14.60
CA PRO A 175 -4.62 -7.79 15.59
C PRO A 175 -3.37 -6.92 15.74
N ILE A 176 -2.78 -6.43 14.64
CA ILE A 176 -1.61 -5.54 14.72
C ILE A 176 -1.98 -4.20 15.38
N ALA A 177 -3.15 -3.62 15.06
CA ALA A 177 -3.61 -2.40 15.73
C ALA A 177 -3.77 -2.60 17.25
N ARG A 178 -4.19 -3.79 17.70
CA ARG A 178 -4.26 -4.14 19.12
C ARG A 178 -2.88 -4.27 19.76
N ASP A 179 -1.96 -4.95 19.08
CA ASP A 179 -0.58 -5.12 19.56
C ASP A 179 0.13 -3.77 19.70
N LEU A 180 -0.06 -2.87 18.76
CA LEU A 180 0.64 -1.59 18.71
C LEU A 180 -0.06 -0.46 19.50
N ALA A 181 -1.28 -0.67 19.96
CA ALA A 181 -2.02 0.32 20.76
C ALA A 181 -1.26 0.69 22.05
N VAL A 182 -0.57 -0.29 22.68
CA VAL A 182 0.19 -0.06 23.92
C VAL A 182 1.38 0.89 23.75
N VAL A 183 1.85 1.05 22.50
CA VAL A 183 2.95 1.98 22.14
C VAL A 183 2.46 3.20 21.37
N GLY A 184 1.14 3.40 21.27
CA GLY A 184 0.56 4.59 20.65
C GLY A 184 0.67 4.64 19.12
N ILE A 185 0.63 3.50 18.43
CA ILE A 185 0.69 3.43 16.97
C ILE A 185 -0.65 2.92 16.45
N ARG A 186 -1.23 3.64 15.49
CA ARG A 186 -2.47 3.27 14.80
C ARG A 186 -2.17 2.50 13.51
N VAL A 187 -3.03 1.56 13.19
CA VAL A 187 -2.92 0.76 11.95
C VAL A 187 -4.27 0.73 11.26
N ASN A 188 -4.30 1.18 10.01
CA ASN A 188 -5.48 1.13 9.17
C ASN A 188 -5.14 0.55 7.79
N THR A 189 -6.15 0.09 7.09
CA THR A 189 -6.02 -0.46 5.74
C THR A 189 -7.02 0.20 4.80
N ILE A 190 -6.56 0.56 3.62
CA ILE A 190 -7.42 0.95 2.51
C ILE A 190 -7.58 -0.25 1.60
N ALA A 191 -8.80 -0.49 1.13
CA ALA A 191 -9.09 -1.43 0.05
C ALA A 191 -9.47 -0.63 -1.21
N PRO A 192 -8.48 -0.30 -2.07
CA PRO A 192 -8.74 0.40 -3.32
C PRO A 192 -9.65 -0.40 -4.24
N GLY A 193 -10.52 0.32 -4.96
CA GLY A 193 -11.24 -0.21 -6.10
C GLY A 193 -10.40 -0.19 -7.37
N LEU A 194 -11.04 0.17 -8.47
CA LEU A 194 -10.41 0.30 -9.78
C LEU A 194 -9.82 1.71 -9.91
N ILE A 195 -8.51 1.83 -9.77
CA ILE A 195 -7.78 3.10 -9.73
C ILE A 195 -6.87 3.20 -10.95
N ASP A 196 -6.94 4.31 -11.67
CA ASP A 196 -6.08 4.57 -12.82
C ASP A 196 -4.62 4.75 -12.36
N THR A 197 -3.84 3.72 -12.61
CA THR A 197 -2.43 3.64 -12.23
C THR A 197 -1.65 2.89 -13.31
N PRO A 198 -0.31 3.01 -13.34
CA PRO A 198 0.53 2.28 -14.31
C PRO A 198 0.38 0.76 -14.30
N ILE A 199 -0.27 0.17 -13.30
CA ILE A 199 -0.53 -1.27 -13.22
C ILE A 199 -1.35 -1.80 -14.42
N TYR A 200 -2.13 -0.93 -15.06
CA TYR A 200 -2.92 -1.29 -16.24
C TYR A 200 -2.16 -1.09 -17.56
N GLY A 201 -0.90 -0.62 -17.52
CA GLY A 201 -0.12 -0.29 -18.70
C GLY A 201 -0.55 1.01 -19.38
N GLU A 202 0.01 1.27 -20.57
CA GLU A 202 -0.23 2.46 -21.38
C GLU A 202 -0.65 2.09 -22.81
N GLY A 203 -1.24 3.05 -23.53
CA GLY A 203 -1.64 2.91 -24.94
C GLY A 203 -3.11 2.56 -25.14
N GLU A 204 -3.54 2.51 -26.41
CA GLU A 204 -4.96 2.34 -26.79
C GLU A 204 -5.63 1.09 -26.21
N GLY A 205 -4.90 -0.02 -26.11
CA GLY A 205 -5.40 -1.24 -25.49
C GLY A 205 -5.70 -1.09 -24.00
N SER A 206 -4.86 -0.33 -23.30
CA SER A 206 -5.05 0.00 -21.89
C SER A 206 -6.27 0.88 -21.68
N GLU A 207 -6.47 1.90 -22.51
CA GLU A 207 -7.63 2.80 -22.42
C GLU A 207 -8.95 2.06 -22.64
N ALA A 208 -9.02 1.17 -23.64
CA ALA A 208 -10.19 0.32 -23.87
C ALA A 208 -10.48 -0.61 -22.69
N PHE A 209 -9.42 -1.16 -22.08
CA PHE A 209 -9.52 -2.00 -20.88
C PHE A 209 -10.03 -1.20 -19.67
N LYS A 210 -9.46 -0.03 -19.41
CA LYS A 210 -9.89 0.89 -18.33
C LYS A 210 -11.36 1.31 -18.50
N ALA A 211 -11.76 1.65 -19.73
CA ALA A 211 -13.16 1.99 -20.04
C ALA A 211 -14.11 0.81 -19.76
N ASN A 212 -13.66 -0.43 -20.00
CA ASN A 212 -14.47 -1.59 -19.66
C ASN A 212 -14.57 -1.81 -18.15
N LEU A 213 -13.47 -1.62 -17.41
CA LEU A 213 -13.46 -1.70 -15.93
C LEU A 213 -14.37 -0.65 -15.29
N ALA A 214 -14.41 0.56 -15.85
CA ALA A 214 -15.25 1.65 -15.35
C ALA A 214 -16.75 1.32 -15.29
N LYS A 215 -17.21 0.32 -16.05
CA LYS A 215 -18.61 -0.15 -16.03
C LYS A 215 -19.00 -0.77 -14.70
N ASP A 216 -18.05 -1.36 -13.98
CA ASP A 216 -18.27 -1.98 -12.68
C ASP A 216 -18.28 -0.96 -11.52
N VAL A 217 -17.88 0.30 -11.78
CA VAL A 217 -17.96 1.39 -10.81
C VAL A 217 -19.40 1.93 -10.74
N LEU A 218 -19.94 2.06 -9.54
CA LEU A 218 -21.32 2.55 -9.38
C LEU A 218 -21.43 4.05 -9.69
N PHE A 219 -20.61 4.87 -9.03
CA PHE A 219 -20.49 6.32 -9.25
C PHE A 219 -19.20 6.84 -8.60
N PRO A 220 -18.46 7.76 -9.31
CA PRO A 220 -18.64 8.19 -10.69
C PRO A 220 -18.26 7.08 -11.68
N LYS A 221 -18.83 7.13 -12.92
CA LYS A 221 -18.62 6.10 -13.97
C LYS A 221 -17.22 6.22 -14.62
N ARG A 222 -16.17 6.13 -13.82
CA ARG A 222 -14.77 6.16 -14.22
C ARG A 222 -13.92 5.39 -13.21
N LEU A 223 -12.68 5.14 -13.53
CA LEU A 223 -11.70 4.72 -12.54
C LEU A 223 -11.45 5.88 -11.54
N GLY A 224 -11.15 5.53 -10.30
CA GLY A 224 -10.63 6.50 -9.33
C GLY A 224 -9.24 6.98 -9.72
N THR A 225 -8.82 8.11 -9.19
CA THR A 225 -7.46 8.62 -9.35
C THR A 225 -6.58 8.23 -8.15
N ALA A 226 -5.26 8.18 -8.35
CA ALA A 226 -4.32 7.97 -7.27
C ALA A 226 -4.44 9.04 -6.16
N ASP A 227 -4.74 10.28 -6.54
CA ASP A 227 -4.94 11.39 -5.59
C ASP A 227 -6.18 11.22 -4.71
N GLU A 228 -7.26 10.63 -5.23
CA GLU A 228 -8.45 10.32 -4.43
C GLU A 228 -8.13 9.28 -3.35
N LEU A 229 -7.27 8.31 -3.66
CA LEU A 229 -6.78 7.35 -2.66
C LEU A 229 -5.82 8.01 -1.67
N ALA A 230 -4.90 8.82 -2.16
CA ALA A 230 -3.93 9.53 -1.33
C ALA A 230 -4.59 10.48 -0.32
N SER A 231 -5.73 11.07 -0.67
CA SER A 231 -6.51 11.89 0.28
C SER A 231 -7.00 11.07 1.47
N MET A 232 -7.42 9.81 1.26
CA MET A 232 -7.80 8.91 2.34
C MET A 232 -6.57 8.46 3.15
N VAL A 233 -5.41 8.26 2.52
CA VAL A 233 -4.16 7.99 3.25
C VAL A 233 -3.87 9.10 4.24
N VAL A 234 -3.95 10.35 3.77
CA VAL A 234 -3.73 11.51 4.63
C VAL A 234 -4.74 11.58 5.77
N GLU A 235 -6.02 11.33 5.50
CA GLU A 235 -7.05 11.28 6.54
C GLU A 235 -6.70 10.23 7.61
N LEU A 236 -6.30 9.02 7.21
CA LEU A 236 -5.91 7.94 8.13
C LEU A 236 -4.64 8.25 8.92
N VAL A 237 -3.72 9.02 8.34
CA VAL A 237 -2.50 9.47 9.02
C VAL A 237 -2.80 10.58 10.03
N THR A 238 -3.63 11.56 9.66
CA THR A 238 -3.82 12.77 10.47
C THR A 238 -4.97 12.68 11.47
N ASN A 239 -6.01 11.90 11.19
CA ASN A 239 -7.14 11.72 12.09
C ASN A 239 -6.82 10.69 13.18
N SER A 240 -6.49 11.17 14.38
CA SER A 240 -6.06 10.34 15.51
C SER A 240 -7.13 9.38 16.06
N TYR A 241 -8.41 9.55 15.67
CA TYR A 241 -9.49 8.65 16.10
C TYR A 241 -9.75 7.50 15.12
N MET A 242 -9.03 7.46 13.97
CA MET A 242 -9.12 6.39 12.99
C MET A 242 -8.07 5.31 13.31
N ASN A 243 -8.53 4.16 13.79
CA ASN A 243 -7.66 3.02 14.11
C ASN A 243 -8.38 1.69 13.82
N ALA A 244 -7.63 0.67 13.42
CA ALA A 244 -8.07 -0.71 13.18
C ALA A 244 -9.16 -0.84 12.09
N GLN A 245 -9.25 0.11 11.16
CA GLN A 245 -10.26 0.11 10.12
C GLN A 245 -9.73 -0.45 8.80
N THR A 246 -10.62 -1.13 8.07
CA THR A 246 -10.44 -1.39 6.64
C THR A 246 -11.50 -0.62 5.87
N ILE A 247 -11.04 0.32 5.05
CA ILE A 247 -11.92 1.27 4.33
C ILE A 247 -11.85 1.00 2.84
N ARG A 248 -13.00 0.72 2.22
CA ARG A 248 -13.11 0.63 0.76
C ARG A 248 -13.18 2.05 0.17
N VAL A 249 -12.29 2.34 -0.80
CA VAL A 249 -12.32 3.57 -1.61
C VAL A 249 -12.42 3.12 -3.07
N ASP A 250 -13.65 2.91 -3.54
CA ASP A 250 -13.91 2.10 -4.73
C ASP A 250 -15.07 2.60 -5.62
N GLY A 251 -15.61 3.79 -5.35
CA GLY A 251 -16.76 4.30 -6.12
C GLY A 251 -18.00 3.39 -6.10
N GLY A 252 -18.12 2.54 -5.07
CA GLY A 252 -19.20 1.56 -4.93
C GLY A 252 -19.03 0.31 -5.81
N ALA A 253 -17.85 0.10 -6.41
CA ALA A 253 -17.63 -1.05 -7.28
C ALA A 253 -17.82 -2.39 -6.54
N ARG A 254 -18.40 -3.33 -7.26
CA ARG A 254 -18.43 -4.75 -6.90
C ARG A 254 -17.94 -5.52 -8.12
N LEU A 255 -16.81 -6.22 -7.96
CA LEU A 255 -16.19 -6.88 -9.09
C LEU A 255 -17.05 -8.06 -9.56
N ASN A 256 -17.32 -8.10 -10.85
CA ASN A 256 -17.97 -9.25 -11.48
C ASN A 256 -17.02 -10.45 -11.53
N PRO A 257 -17.52 -11.71 -11.52
CA PRO A 257 -16.68 -12.91 -11.45
C PRO A 257 -15.74 -13.13 -12.64
N LYS A 258 -15.88 -12.40 -13.74
CA LYS A 258 -15.15 -12.60 -15.01
C LYS A 258 -13.83 -11.84 -15.11
#